data_2f2d0372fbafe036d2aee789fb130d44
#
_entry.id   2f2d0372fbafe036d2aee789fb130d44
#
_cell.length_a   1.000
_cell.length_b   1.000
_cell.length_c   1.000
_cell.angle_alpha   90.00
_cell.angle_beta   90.00
_cell.angle_gamma   90.00
#
_symmetry.space_group_name_H-M   'P 1'
#
loop_
_entity.id
_entity.type
_entity.pdbx_description
1 polymer ?
#
loop_
_entity_poly.entity_id
_entity_poly.type
_entity_poly.pdbx_seq_one_letter_code
_entity_poly.pdbx_strand_id
1 'polypeptide(L)'
;MSEFTFPKGFLWGAATSAHQVEGHNVNNDWWAWEQAGRVKEPSGAACDHYRRFREDFDLAKQLGHNTHRFSIEWSRIEPREGAFDEQAIAHYQDVVRALRERAIEPIVTLHHYTNPLWLSARGGWATPQVVERFARYTRRVAEALGDQVRYWLTINEPMVYVHMHYLEGVGPPGERNLHTGLRVIEHLIRAHAAGY
;
A
#
# COMPACT_ATOMS: atom_id res chain seq x y z
N MET A 1 -17.17 -13.15 -36.96
CA MET A 1 -16.83 -12.22 -35.89
C MET A 1 -15.30 -12.16 -35.86
N SER A 2 -14.69 -10.99 -36.01
CA SER A 2 -13.24 -10.84 -35.90
C SER A 2 -12.82 -11.17 -34.46
N GLU A 3 -11.95 -12.15 -34.26
CA GLU A 3 -11.35 -12.41 -32.97
C GLU A 3 -10.53 -11.19 -32.55
N PHE A 4 -10.84 -10.66 -31.35
CA PHE A 4 -10.07 -9.57 -30.75
C PHE A 4 -8.90 -10.18 -29.97
N THR A 5 -7.68 -9.92 -30.41
CA THR A 5 -6.47 -10.44 -29.76
C THR A 5 -5.72 -9.30 -29.08
N PHE A 6 -5.41 -9.48 -27.79
CA PHE A 6 -4.58 -8.52 -27.04
C PHE A 6 -3.11 -8.58 -27.46
N PRO A 7 -2.37 -7.47 -27.34
CA PRO A 7 -0.94 -7.46 -27.67
C PRO A 7 -0.15 -8.51 -26.89
N LYS A 8 0.90 -9.05 -27.51
CA LYS A 8 1.82 -9.97 -26.82
C LYS A 8 2.42 -9.26 -25.59
N GLY A 9 2.41 -9.94 -24.45
CA GLY A 9 2.93 -9.39 -23.19
C GLY A 9 1.93 -8.53 -22.43
N PHE A 10 0.64 -8.50 -22.82
CA PHE A 10 -0.39 -7.84 -22.04
C PHE A 10 -0.48 -8.43 -20.62
N LEU A 11 -0.58 -7.55 -19.62
CA LEU A 11 -0.61 -7.95 -18.21
C LEU A 11 -2.05 -8.18 -17.74
N TRP A 12 -2.35 -9.43 -17.37
CA TRP A 12 -3.62 -9.86 -16.82
C TRP A 12 -3.46 -10.22 -15.34
N GLY A 13 -4.23 -9.61 -14.47
CA GLY A 13 -4.07 -9.88 -13.04
C GLY A 13 -5.12 -9.24 -12.17
N ALA A 14 -4.88 -9.32 -10.88
CA ALA A 14 -5.68 -8.71 -9.83
C ALA A 14 -4.83 -7.73 -9.00
N ALA A 15 -5.51 -6.93 -8.19
CA ALA A 15 -4.90 -5.98 -7.27
C ALA A 15 -5.42 -6.22 -5.85
N THR A 16 -4.50 -6.20 -4.87
CA THR A 16 -4.80 -6.24 -3.45
C THR A 16 -4.12 -5.09 -2.73
N SER A 17 -4.54 -4.80 -1.50
CA SER A 17 -3.83 -3.89 -0.62
C SER A 17 -3.58 -4.51 0.75
N ALA A 18 -2.48 -4.13 1.38
CA ALA A 18 -1.98 -4.74 2.61
C ALA A 18 -3.03 -4.80 3.72
N HIS A 19 -3.62 -3.67 4.09
CA HIS A 19 -4.60 -3.63 5.18
C HIS A 19 -5.86 -4.45 4.88
N GLN A 20 -6.27 -4.54 3.61
CA GLN A 20 -7.48 -5.25 3.21
C GLN A 20 -7.35 -6.78 3.24
N VAL A 21 -6.14 -7.32 3.01
CA VAL A 21 -5.98 -8.77 2.82
C VAL A 21 -4.99 -9.43 3.77
N GLU A 22 -3.99 -8.71 4.28
CA GLU A 22 -2.90 -9.32 5.07
C GLU A 22 -3.34 -9.89 6.41
N GLY A 23 -4.25 -9.19 7.09
CA GLY A 23 -4.67 -9.50 8.46
C GLY A 23 -3.69 -9.03 9.53
N HIS A 24 -4.20 -8.84 10.74
CA HIS A 24 -3.45 -8.47 11.95
C HIS A 24 -2.54 -7.24 11.78
N ASN A 25 -2.98 -6.28 11.00
CA ASN A 25 -2.25 -5.06 10.69
C ASN A 25 -2.60 -3.96 11.71
N VAL A 26 -1.96 -4.02 12.88
CA VAL A 26 -2.40 -3.31 14.10
C VAL A 26 -1.64 -2.00 14.40
N ASN A 27 -0.69 -1.60 13.55
CA ASN A 27 0.17 -0.43 13.80
C ASN A 27 -0.11 0.74 12.84
N ASN A 28 -1.32 0.82 12.29
CA ASN A 28 -1.73 1.87 11.36
C ASN A 28 -2.98 2.60 11.82
N ASP A 29 -3.26 3.72 11.17
CA ASP A 29 -4.37 4.61 11.49
C ASP A 29 -5.75 4.00 11.17
N TRP A 30 -5.86 3.12 10.17
CA TRP A 30 -7.09 2.40 9.88
C TRP A 30 -7.45 1.43 11.01
N TRP A 31 -6.49 0.67 11.52
CA TRP A 31 -6.71 -0.17 12.69
C TRP A 31 -7.17 0.65 13.90
N ALA A 32 -6.52 1.80 14.17
CA ALA A 32 -6.96 2.68 15.26
C ALA A 32 -8.39 3.22 15.04
N TRP A 33 -8.75 3.50 13.80
CA TRP A 33 -10.09 3.90 13.39
C TRP A 33 -11.12 2.81 13.65
N GLU A 34 -10.79 1.57 13.33
CA GLU A 34 -11.60 0.38 13.61
C GLU A 34 -11.81 0.18 15.12
N GLN A 35 -10.73 0.27 15.91
CA GLN A 35 -10.81 0.16 17.37
C GLN A 35 -11.65 1.28 18.00
N ALA A 36 -11.76 2.42 17.37
CA ALA A 36 -12.65 3.51 17.78
C ALA A 36 -14.14 3.26 17.41
N GLY A 37 -14.48 2.09 16.88
CA GLY A 37 -15.84 1.71 16.50
C GLY A 37 -16.38 2.47 15.28
N ARG A 38 -15.51 2.97 14.41
CA ARG A 38 -15.90 3.78 13.25
C ARG A 38 -16.14 2.97 11.97
N VAL A 39 -16.08 1.66 12.05
CA VAL A 39 -16.41 0.71 10.98
C VAL A 39 -17.41 -0.31 11.49
N LYS A 40 -18.21 -0.88 10.60
CA LYS A 40 -19.15 -1.95 10.95
C LYS A 40 -18.45 -3.28 11.21
N GLU A 41 -17.46 -3.57 10.37
CA GLU A 41 -16.70 -4.82 10.39
C GLU A 41 -15.21 -4.48 10.39
N PRO A 42 -14.47 -4.80 11.47
CA PRO A 42 -13.03 -4.58 11.53
C PRO A 42 -12.28 -5.58 10.64
N SER A 43 -11.11 -5.19 10.15
CA SER A 43 -10.28 -6.01 9.26
C SER A 43 -9.81 -7.33 9.90
N GLY A 44 -9.46 -7.33 11.17
CA GLY A 44 -9.10 -8.53 11.92
C GLY A 44 -8.02 -9.38 11.25
N ALA A 45 -8.34 -10.65 11.01
CA ALA A 45 -7.48 -11.57 10.27
C ALA A 45 -7.56 -11.35 8.75
N ALA A 46 -8.55 -10.65 8.26
CA ALA A 46 -8.83 -10.46 6.83
C ALA A 46 -8.76 -11.81 6.06
N CYS A 47 -7.98 -11.89 4.99
CA CYS A 47 -7.72 -13.13 4.26
C CYS A 47 -6.49 -13.89 4.77
N ASP A 48 -5.84 -13.41 5.82
CA ASP A 48 -4.54 -13.91 6.34
C ASP A 48 -3.46 -14.01 5.25
N HIS A 49 -3.53 -13.09 4.26
CA HIS A 49 -2.62 -13.09 3.11
C HIS A 49 -1.14 -12.96 3.54
N TYR A 50 -0.87 -12.26 4.63
CA TYR A 50 0.49 -12.13 5.16
C TYR A 50 1.19 -13.47 5.37
N ARG A 51 0.43 -14.53 5.74
CA ARG A 51 0.93 -15.89 5.90
C ARG A 51 0.67 -16.77 4.69
N ARG A 52 -0.46 -16.56 4.02
CA ARG A 52 -0.97 -17.44 2.97
C ARG A 52 -0.68 -16.96 1.55
N PHE A 53 0.15 -15.94 1.37
CA PHE A 53 0.41 -15.34 0.06
C PHE A 53 0.85 -16.35 -1.02
N ARG A 54 1.57 -17.43 -0.63
CA ARG A 54 1.96 -18.49 -1.58
C ARG A 54 0.75 -19.25 -2.13
N GLU A 55 -0.20 -19.59 -1.27
CA GLU A 55 -1.44 -20.26 -1.66
C GLU A 55 -2.29 -19.34 -2.57
N ASP A 56 -2.40 -18.07 -2.20
CA ASP A 56 -3.15 -17.08 -2.96
C ASP A 56 -2.53 -16.85 -4.35
N PHE A 57 -1.20 -16.86 -4.46
CA PHE A 57 -0.52 -16.76 -5.75
C PHE A 57 -0.62 -18.05 -6.59
N ASP A 58 -0.74 -19.22 -5.97
CA ASP A 58 -1.05 -20.46 -6.66
C ASP A 58 -2.44 -20.40 -7.29
N LEU A 59 -3.43 -19.87 -6.55
CA LEU A 59 -4.78 -19.63 -7.09
C LEU A 59 -4.75 -18.60 -8.23
N ALA A 60 -4.04 -17.48 -8.07
CA ALA A 60 -3.88 -16.48 -9.13
C ALA A 60 -3.27 -17.10 -10.40
N LYS A 61 -2.27 -17.96 -10.25
CA LYS A 61 -1.65 -18.67 -11.37
C LYS A 61 -2.63 -19.64 -12.05
N GLN A 62 -3.41 -20.37 -11.29
CA GLN A 62 -4.46 -21.28 -11.83
C GLN A 62 -5.53 -20.52 -12.60
N LEU A 63 -5.85 -19.28 -12.21
CA LEU A 63 -6.76 -18.38 -12.92
C LEU A 63 -6.14 -17.73 -14.16
N GLY A 64 -4.89 -18.05 -14.51
CA GLY A 64 -4.21 -17.53 -15.69
C GLY A 64 -3.60 -16.14 -15.52
N HIS A 65 -3.46 -15.64 -14.30
CA HIS A 65 -2.80 -14.36 -14.06
C HIS A 65 -1.32 -14.42 -14.43
N ASN A 66 -0.81 -13.36 -15.05
CA ASN A 66 0.60 -13.14 -15.34
C ASN A 66 1.17 -11.89 -14.65
N THR A 67 0.34 -11.17 -13.90
CA THR A 67 0.73 -10.05 -13.03
C THR A 67 -0.13 -10.04 -11.77
N HIS A 68 0.43 -9.46 -10.69
CA HIS A 68 -0.31 -9.19 -9.47
C HIS A 68 0.16 -7.86 -8.87
N ARG A 69 -0.78 -6.95 -8.61
CA ARG A 69 -0.50 -5.71 -7.89
C ARG A 69 -0.82 -5.91 -6.41
N PHE A 70 0.11 -5.50 -5.55
CA PHE A 70 -0.09 -5.49 -4.10
C PHE A 70 0.53 -4.23 -3.49
N SER A 71 0.14 -3.90 -2.27
CA SER A 71 0.79 -2.80 -1.54
C SER A 71 1.67 -3.32 -0.42
N ILE A 72 2.70 -2.55 -0.11
CA ILE A 72 3.55 -2.73 1.06
C ILE A 72 2.97 -1.90 2.20
N GLU A 73 2.86 -2.49 3.38
CA GLU A 73 2.37 -1.79 4.55
C GLU A 73 3.50 -1.00 5.22
N TRP A 74 3.43 0.34 5.08
CA TRP A 74 4.43 1.24 5.65
C TRP A 74 4.59 1.04 7.16
N SER A 75 3.49 0.81 7.88
CA SER A 75 3.51 0.62 9.33
C SER A 75 4.23 -0.66 9.79
N ARG A 76 4.37 -1.66 8.90
CA ARG A 76 5.19 -2.85 9.14
C ARG A 76 6.65 -2.57 8.85
N ILE A 77 6.94 -1.90 7.75
CA ILE A 77 8.31 -1.57 7.32
C ILE A 77 8.99 -0.59 8.28
N GLU A 78 8.26 0.43 8.74
CA GLU A 78 8.75 1.47 9.64
C GLU A 78 7.81 1.62 10.84
N PRO A 79 7.84 0.67 11.79
CA PRO A 79 6.92 0.63 12.93
C PRO A 79 7.08 1.81 13.89
N ARG A 80 8.23 2.46 13.88
CA ARG A 80 8.55 3.72 14.57
C ARG A 80 9.36 4.61 13.64
N GLU A 81 9.20 5.91 13.74
CA GLU A 81 9.90 6.87 12.87
C GLU A 81 11.41 6.61 12.82
N GLY A 82 11.94 6.36 11.62
CA GLY A 82 13.35 6.07 11.37
C GLY A 82 13.83 4.67 11.76
N ALA A 83 12.98 3.84 12.35
CA ALA A 83 13.34 2.47 12.72
C ALA A 83 12.67 1.47 11.78
N PHE A 84 13.47 0.89 10.89
CA PHE A 84 13.01 -0.10 9.92
C PHE A 84 13.04 -1.52 10.49
N ASP A 85 12.02 -2.31 10.14
CA ASP A 85 11.92 -3.72 10.52
C ASP A 85 12.44 -4.61 9.39
N GLU A 86 13.64 -5.17 9.59
CA GLU A 86 14.28 -6.02 8.59
C GLU A 86 13.52 -7.34 8.38
N GLN A 87 12.75 -7.81 9.36
CA GLN A 87 11.93 -9.02 9.19
C GLN A 87 10.73 -8.73 8.27
N ALA A 88 10.09 -7.58 8.43
CA ALA A 88 9.03 -7.15 7.53
C ALA A 88 9.56 -6.92 6.10
N ILE A 89 10.75 -6.35 5.96
CA ILE A 89 11.40 -6.19 4.65
C ILE A 89 11.67 -7.56 4.01
N ALA A 90 12.26 -8.50 4.77
CA ALA A 90 12.52 -9.85 4.28
C ALA A 90 11.23 -10.58 3.89
N HIS A 91 10.14 -10.37 4.62
CA HIS A 91 8.83 -10.91 4.25
C HIS A 91 8.39 -10.42 2.87
N TYR A 92 8.44 -9.12 2.59
CA TYR A 92 8.05 -8.59 1.26
C TYR A 92 9.02 -9.01 0.15
N GLN A 93 10.30 -9.26 0.45
CA GLN A 93 11.21 -9.91 -0.49
C GLN A 93 10.72 -11.32 -0.84
N ASP A 94 10.24 -12.08 0.15
CA ASP A 94 9.67 -13.42 -0.05
C ASP A 94 8.37 -13.37 -0.86
N VAL A 95 7.51 -12.37 -0.64
CA VAL A 95 6.30 -12.14 -1.43
C VAL A 95 6.65 -11.90 -2.91
N VAL A 96 7.61 -11.01 -3.18
CA VAL A 96 8.07 -10.73 -4.55
C VAL A 96 8.67 -11.98 -5.18
N ARG A 97 9.52 -12.70 -4.47
CA ARG A 97 10.13 -13.95 -4.93
C ARG A 97 9.05 -14.99 -5.29
N ALA A 98 8.05 -15.17 -4.43
CA ALA A 98 6.96 -16.12 -4.67
C ALA A 98 6.15 -15.80 -5.94
N LEU A 99 5.95 -14.52 -6.27
CA LEU A 99 5.35 -14.10 -7.54
C LEU A 99 6.26 -14.46 -8.73
N ARG A 100 7.55 -14.14 -8.64
CA ARG A 100 8.54 -14.42 -9.69
C ARG A 100 8.68 -15.91 -9.98
N GLU A 101 8.71 -16.75 -8.95
CA GLU A 101 8.74 -18.22 -9.08
C GLU A 101 7.54 -18.77 -9.87
N ARG A 102 6.41 -18.06 -9.85
CA ARG A 102 5.19 -18.42 -10.58
C ARG A 102 5.07 -17.75 -11.95
N ALA A 103 6.11 -17.03 -12.38
CA ALA A 103 6.08 -16.18 -13.57
C ALA A 103 4.90 -15.18 -13.54
N ILE A 104 4.62 -14.62 -12.37
CA ILE A 104 3.67 -13.53 -12.16
C ILE A 104 4.49 -12.25 -11.93
N GLU A 105 4.28 -11.24 -12.77
CA GLU A 105 4.95 -9.95 -12.68
C GLU A 105 4.43 -9.16 -11.48
N PRO A 106 5.28 -8.80 -10.49
CA PRO A 106 4.88 -7.96 -9.37
C PRO A 106 4.72 -6.50 -9.78
N ILE A 107 3.64 -5.88 -9.35
CA ILE A 107 3.43 -4.43 -9.38
C ILE A 107 3.27 -3.96 -7.94
N VAL A 108 4.22 -3.17 -7.44
CA VAL A 108 4.27 -2.77 -6.04
C VAL A 108 3.70 -1.38 -5.84
N THR A 109 2.76 -1.25 -4.91
CA THR A 109 2.22 0.02 -4.45
C THR A 109 2.84 0.38 -3.11
N LEU A 110 3.44 1.56 -3.00
CA LEU A 110 4.14 2.00 -1.79
C LEU A 110 3.19 2.57 -0.72
N HIS A 111 2.15 3.31 -1.12
CA HIS A 111 1.14 3.81 -0.20
C HIS A 111 -0.26 3.47 -0.70
N HIS A 112 -1.03 2.78 0.15
CA HIS A 112 -2.43 2.43 -0.11
C HIS A 112 -3.30 2.74 1.11
N TYR A 113 -3.54 4.05 1.33
CA TYR A 113 -4.41 4.67 2.33
C TYR A 113 -3.91 4.64 3.78
N THR A 114 -3.32 3.53 4.24
CA THR A 114 -2.90 3.35 5.62
C THR A 114 -1.60 4.08 5.95
N ASN A 115 -1.52 4.63 7.15
CA ASN A 115 -0.35 5.33 7.64
C ASN A 115 0.10 4.74 8.98
N PRO A 116 1.42 4.67 9.26
CA PRO A 116 1.90 4.28 10.58
C PRO A 116 1.31 5.17 11.67
N LEU A 117 0.99 4.61 12.83
CA LEU A 117 0.46 5.37 13.97
C LEU A 117 1.34 6.55 14.36
N TRP A 118 2.67 6.38 14.31
CA TRP A 118 3.61 7.46 14.61
C TRP A 118 3.52 8.63 13.62
N LEU A 119 3.22 8.34 12.34
CA LEU A 119 3.04 9.37 11.31
C LEU A 119 1.72 10.12 11.54
N SER A 120 0.64 9.39 11.78
CA SER A 120 -0.69 9.97 12.05
C SER A 120 -0.68 10.83 13.32
N ALA A 121 0.00 10.39 14.39
CA ALA A 121 0.18 11.17 15.61
C ALA A 121 0.95 12.48 15.40
N ARG A 122 1.67 12.63 14.29
CA ARG A 122 2.40 13.85 13.90
C ARG A 122 1.69 14.67 12.81
N GLY A 123 0.38 14.42 12.62
CA GLY A 123 -0.46 15.13 11.65
C GLY A 123 -0.44 14.55 10.23
N GLY A 124 0.20 13.39 10.03
CA GLY A 124 0.11 12.62 8.79
C GLY A 124 0.41 13.44 7.53
N TRP A 125 -0.40 13.24 6.52
CA TRP A 125 -0.28 13.95 5.24
C TRP A 125 -0.63 15.44 5.29
N ALA A 126 -1.21 15.93 6.38
CA ALA A 126 -1.48 17.36 6.55
C ALA A 126 -0.25 18.20 6.90
N THR A 127 0.91 17.56 7.18
CA THR A 127 2.17 18.22 7.53
C THR A 127 3.24 18.06 6.44
N PRO A 128 4.05 19.10 6.13
CA PRO A 128 5.00 19.04 5.02
C PRO A 128 6.13 18.02 5.23
N GLN A 129 6.42 17.63 6.49
CA GLN A 129 7.44 16.64 6.83
C GLN A 129 7.13 15.25 6.27
N VAL A 130 5.87 14.97 5.90
CA VAL A 130 5.49 13.69 5.28
C VAL A 130 6.26 13.44 3.98
N VAL A 131 6.61 14.48 3.24
CA VAL A 131 7.33 14.37 1.96
C VAL A 131 8.68 13.67 2.16
N GLU A 132 9.49 14.15 3.13
CA GLU A 132 10.78 13.54 3.44
C GLU A 132 10.65 12.15 4.06
N ARG A 133 9.64 11.97 4.92
CA ARG A 133 9.34 10.68 5.56
C ARG A 133 8.97 9.64 4.53
N PHE A 134 8.10 9.99 3.60
CA PHE A 134 7.71 9.11 2.50
C PHE A 134 8.88 8.79 1.57
N ALA A 135 9.68 9.78 1.19
CA ALA A 135 10.87 9.58 0.37
C ALA A 135 11.89 8.64 1.05
N ARG A 136 12.11 8.79 2.37
CA ARG A 136 12.96 7.89 3.16
C ARG A 136 12.44 6.44 3.13
N TYR A 137 11.14 6.27 3.40
CA TYR A 137 10.48 4.97 3.35
C TYR A 137 10.59 4.34 1.95
N THR A 138 10.25 5.09 0.91
CA THR A 138 10.31 4.65 -0.49
C THR A 138 11.71 4.20 -0.86
N ARG A 139 12.75 4.98 -0.52
CA ARG A 139 14.14 4.63 -0.77
C ARG A 139 14.50 3.30 -0.12
N ARG A 140 14.16 3.10 1.16
CA ARG A 140 14.47 1.87 1.88
C ARG A 140 13.81 0.65 1.25
N VAL A 141 12.56 0.78 0.81
CA VAL A 141 11.84 -0.29 0.10
C VAL A 141 12.44 -0.54 -1.28
N ALA A 142 12.74 0.51 -2.04
CA ALA A 142 13.34 0.38 -3.37
C ALA A 142 14.73 -0.26 -3.32
N GLU A 143 15.56 0.08 -2.33
CA GLU A 143 16.85 -0.57 -2.09
C GLU A 143 16.71 -2.07 -1.80
N ALA A 144 15.65 -2.46 -1.12
CA ALA A 144 15.44 -3.85 -0.74
C ALA A 144 14.82 -4.71 -1.85
N LEU A 145 13.98 -4.15 -2.71
CA LEU A 145 13.17 -4.89 -3.67
C LEU A 145 13.47 -4.55 -5.14
N GLY A 146 14.24 -3.48 -5.41
CA GLY A 146 14.39 -2.88 -6.74
C GLY A 146 14.91 -3.83 -7.81
N ASP A 147 15.79 -4.75 -7.45
CA ASP A 147 16.34 -5.74 -8.37
C ASP A 147 15.30 -6.73 -8.92
N GLN A 148 14.17 -6.89 -8.21
CA GLN A 148 13.13 -7.86 -8.53
C GLN A 148 11.79 -7.21 -8.95
N VAL A 149 11.65 -5.89 -8.83
CA VAL A 149 10.39 -5.17 -9.10
C VAL A 149 10.63 -4.13 -10.21
N ARG A 150 9.91 -4.30 -11.31
CA ARG A 150 9.97 -3.38 -12.45
C ARG A 150 8.93 -2.26 -12.38
N TYR A 151 7.76 -2.55 -11.82
CA TYR A 151 6.61 -1.65 -11.84
C TYR A 151 6.25 -1.19 -10.43
N TRP A 152 6.24 0.14 -10.26
CA TRP A 152 5.98 0.80 -9.00
C TRP A 152 4.83 1.79 -9.10
N LEU A 153 3.96 1.81 -8.11
CA LEU A 153 3.01 2.87 -7.87
C LEU A 153 3.38 3.53 -6.54
N THR A 154 3.65 4.80 -6.57
CA THR A 154 4.01 5.54 -5.34
C THR A 154 2.81 5.66 -4.40
N ILE A 155 1.67 6.13 -4.90
CA ILE A 155 0.47 6.41 -4.11
C ILE A 155 -0.76 5.91 -4.88
N ASN A 156 -1.59 5.11 -4.21
CA ASN A 156 -2.86 4.68 -4.74
C ASN A 156 -3.92 5.77 -4.60
N GLU A 157 -4.61 6.09 -5.67
CA GLU A 157 -5.80 6.95 -5.71
C GLU A 157 -5.71 8.21 -4.84
N PRO A 158 -4.73 9.10 -5.07
CA PRO A 158 -4.47 10.23 -4.18
C PRO A 158 -5.69 11.14 -4.00
N MET A 159 -6.49 11.34 -5.04
CA MET A 159 -7.69 12.19 -4.96
C MET A 159 -8.84 11.52 -4.20
N VAL A 160 -8.98 10.20 -4.32
CA VAL A 160 -9.96 9.43 -3.52
C VAL A 160 -9.57 9.48 -2.05
N TYR A 161 -8.27 9.31 -1.74
CA TYR A 161 -7.75 9.46 -0.40
C TYR A 161 -8.10 10.82 0.22
N VAL A 162 -7.84 11.91 -0.49
CA VAL A 162 -8.18 13.27 -0.02
C VAL A 162 -9.68 13.43 0.17
N HIS A 163 -10.48 13.00 -0.80
CA HIS A 163 -11.93 13.14 -0.73
C HIS A 163 -12.50 12.41 0.49
N MET A 164 -12.19 11.14 0.64
CA MET A 164 -12.76 10.31 1.70
C MET A 164 -12.26 10.70 3.10
N HIS A 165 -10.99 11.06 3.23
CA HIS A 165 -10.33 11.23 4.52
C HIS A 165 -10.32 12.66 5.04
N TYR A 166 -10.32 13.66 4.12
CA TYR A 166 -10.18 15.08 4.47
C TYR A 166 -11.37 15.96 4.05
N LEU A 167 -12.26 15.48 3.18
CA LEU A 167 -13.49 16.21 2.80
C LEU A 167 -14.74 15.55 3.36
N GLU A 168 -14.90 14.24 3.20
CA GLU A 168 -16.05 13.48 3.72
C GLU A 168 -15.86 12.99 5.16
N GLY A 169 -14.61 12.80 5.59
CA GLY A 169 -14.27 12.33 6.93
C GLY A 169 -14.74 10.91 7.24
N VAL A 170 -14.79 10.03 6.23
CA VAL A 170 -15.24 8.64 6.36
C VAL A 170 -14.08 7.65 6.58
N GLY A 171 -12.85 8.12 6.54
CA GLY A 171 -11.63 7.38 6.89
C GLY A 171 -10.70 8.24 7.76
N PRO A 172 -9.65 7.65 8.37
CA PRO A 172 -8.73 8.38 9.24
C PRO A 172 -7.93 9.45 8.47
N PRO A 173 -7.74 10.67 8.98
CA PRO A 173 -8.04 11.13 10.32
C PRO A 173 -9.50 11.55 10.57
N GLY A 174 -10.35 11.52 9.57
CA GLY A 174 -11.76 11.89 9.70
C GLY A 174 -12.00 13.39 9.65
N GLU A 175 -11.14 14.12 8.97
CA GLU A 175 -11.29 15.57 8.80
C GLU A 175 -12.36 15.91 7.75
N ARG A 176 -12.95 17.12 7.92
CA ARG A 176 -13.88 17.73 6.94
C ARG A 176 -13.46 19.16 6.70
N ASN A 177 -12.31 19.32 6.04
CA ASN A 177 -11.70 20.63 5.87
C ASN A 177 -11.03 20.76 4.50
N LEU A 178 -11.58 21.62 3.65
CA LEU A 178 -11.08 21.87 2.30
C LEU A 178 -9.65 22.40 2.30
N HIS A 179 -9.28 23.31 3.22
CA HIS A 179 -7.93 23.86 3.27
C HIS A 179 -6.89 22.79 3.62
N THR A 180 -7.23 21.90 4.56
CA THR A 180 -6.36 20.75 4.86
C THR A 180 -6.29 19.81 3.66
N GLY A 181 -7.41 19.51 3.01
CA GLY A 181 -7.44 18.69 1.80
C GLY A 181 -6.54 19.23 0.69
N LEU A 182 -6.55 20.53 0.43
CA LEU A 182 -5.67 21.16 -0.58
C LEU A 182 -4.18 21.04 -0.20
N ARG A 183 -3.82 21.22 1.07
CA ARG A 183 -2.45 20.99 1.54
C ARG A 183 -2.04 19.53 1.38
N VAL A 184 -2.92 18.60 1.67
CA VAL A 184 -2.66 17.16 1.49
C VAL A 184 -2.41 16.83 0.02
N ILE A 185 -3.17 17.41 -0.92
CA ILE A 185 -2.93 17.26 -2.36
C ILE A 185 -1.50 17.71 -2.71
N GLU A 186 -1.10 18.91 -2.25
CA GLU A 186 0.25 19.42 -2.48
C GLU A 186 1.32 18.44 -1.95
N HIS A 187 1.15 17.96 -0.71
CA HIS A 187 2.10 17.05 -0.11
C HIS A 187 2.16 15.69 -0.83
N LEU A 188 1.02 15.15 -1.29
CA LEU A 188 0.96 13.92 -2.08
C LEU A 188 1.72 14.06 -3.41
N ILE A 189 1.53 15.18 -4.12
CA ILE A 189 2.27 15.47 -5.37
C ILE A 189 3.77 15.56 -5.11
N ARG A 190 4.18 16.32 -4.07
CA ARG A 190 5.59 16.47 -3.69
C ARG A 190 6.21 15.15 -3.23
N ALA A 191 5.46 14.35 -2.48
CA ALA A 191 5.92 13.04 -2.02
C ALA A 191 6.05 12.05 -3.19
N HIS A 192 5.11 12.08 -4.15
CA HIS A 192 5.24 11.31 -5.38
C HIS A 192 6.54 11.67 -6.11
N ALA A 193 6.79 12.96 -6.34
CA ALA A 193 7.99 13.43 -7.02
C ALA A 193 9.29 13.10 -6.27
N ALA A 194 9.27 13.11 -4.93
CA ALA A 194 10.43 12.78 -4.10
C ALA A 194 10.68 11.27 -3.96
N GLY A 195 9.66 10.45 -4.19
CA GLY A 195 9.74 8.99 -4.15
C GLY A 195 9.99 8.32 -5.51
N TYR A 196 9.96 9.11 -6.58
CA TYR A 196 10.26 8.68 -7.96
C TYR A 196 11.76 8.73 -8.23
#